data_e846a36440178c6a7a93747394d792cd
#
_entry.id   e846a36440178c6a7a93747394d792cd
#
_cell.length_a   1.000
_cell.length_b   1.000
_cell.length_c   1.000
_cell.angle_alpha   90.00
_cell.angle_beta   90.00
_cell.angle_gamma   90.00
#
_symmetry.space_group_name_H-M   'P 1'
#
loop_
_entity.id
_entity.type
_entity.pdbx_description
1 polymer ?
#
loop_
_entity_poly.entity_id
_entity_poly.type
_entity_poly.pdbx_seq_one_letter_code
_entity_poly.pdbx_strand_id
1 'polypeptide(L)'
;MLTMKPSPDNDASIAQLADLFHLLGDPTRLRIVLSCLAGPIPVGEIAGGLQLSSSLVSHHLRLLRAARIVKAERQGKQVFYSTADAHISGVLTDMLDHIAEPTNGIDP
;
A
#
# COMPACT_ATOMS: atom_id res chain seq x y z
N MET A 1 16.08 -24.17 -11.66
CA MET A 1 14.71 -23.99 -11.17
C MET A 1 14.04 -22.84 -11.91
N LEU A 2 12.95 -23.13 -12.58
CA LEU A 2 12.27 -22.14 -13.37
C LEU A 2 11.35 -21.30 -12.49
N THR A 3 11.61 -20.00 -12.43
CA THR A 3 10.73 -19.05 -11.76
C THR A 3 9.70 -18.60 -12.79
N MET A 4 8.44 -18.92 -12.55
CA MET A 4 7.37 -18.47 -13.43
C MET A 4 7.12 -16.98 -13.18
N LYS A 5 7.24 -16.18 -14.22
CA LYS A 5 6.85 -14.78 -14.14
C LYS A 5 5.33 -14.67 -14.10
N PRO A 6 4.78 -13.74 -13.32
CA PRO A 6 3.36 -13.44 -13.37
C PRO A 6 2.95 -13.06 -14.80
N SER A 7 1.78 -13.50 -15.20
CA SER A 7 1.24 -13.26 -16.52
C SER A 7 -0.25 -12.96 -16.41
N PRO A 8 -0.81 -12.08 -17.26
CA PRO A 8 -2.25 -11.83 -17.25
C PRO A 8 -3.09 -13.08 -17.49
N ASP A 9 -2.50 -14.12 -18.11
CA ASP A 9 -3.18 -15.36 -18.36
C ASP A 9 -3.08 -16.36 -17.22
N ASN A 10 -2.32 -16.02 -16.17
CA ASN A 10 -2.12 -16.90 -15.03
C ASN A 10 -3.17 -16.60 -13.96
N ASP A 11 -4.06 -17.56 -13.70
CA ASP A 11 -5.15 -17.42 -12.74
C ASP A 11 -4.63 -17.10 -11.34
N ALA A 12 -3.50 -17.68 -10.94
CA ALA A 12 -2.90 -17.41 -9.63
C ALA A 12 -2.42 -15.96 -9.53
N SER A 13 -1.82 -15.42 -10.56
CA SER A 13 -1.39 -14.02 -10.60
C SER A 13 -2.58 -13.07 -10.60
N ILE A 14 -3.64 -13.40 -11.31
CA ILE A 14 -4.87 -12.59 -11.33
C ILE A 14 -5.50 -12.57 -9.93
N ALA A 15 -5.59 -13.73 -9.27
CA ALA A 15 -6.14 -13.82 -7.93
C ALA A 15 -5.31 -12.99 -6.94
N GLN A 16 -4.00 -13.07 -7.00
CA GLN A 16 -3.11 -12.27 -6.14
C GLN A 16 -3.29 -10.78 -6.40
N LEU A 17 -3.37 -10.38 -7.67
CA LEU A 17 -3.57 -8.97 -8.01
C LEU A 17 -4.92 -8.46 -7.51
N ALA A 18 -5.96 -9.26 -7.67
CA ALA A 18 -7.29 -8.93 -7.16
C ALA A 18 -7.28 -8.75 -5.64
N ASP A 19 -6.58 -9.61 -4.92
CA ASP A 19 -6.43 -9.51 -3.47
C ASP A 19 -5.72 -8.21 -3.07
N LEU A 20 -4.68 -7.81 -3.80
CA LEU A 20 -3.98 -6.55 -3.55
C LEU A 20 -4.93 -5.36 -3.71
N PHE A 21 -5.69 -5.32 -4.79
CA PHE A 21 -6.67 -4.26 -5.01
C PHE A 21 -7.76 -4.27 -3.95
N HIS A 22 -8.19 -5.44 -3.51
CA HIS A 22 -9.19 -5.56 -2.45
C HIS A 22 -8.67 -4.95 -1.15
N LEU A 23 -7.43 -5.24 -0.77
CA LEU A 23 -6.83 -4.66 0.42
C LEU A 23 -6.71 -3.14 0.30
N LEU A 24 -6.26 -2.65 -0.84
CA LEU A 24 -6.11 -1.21 -1.09
C LEU A 24 -7.45 -0.50 -1.30
N GLY A 25 -8.52 -1.24 -1.56
CA GLY A 25 -9.86 -0.68 -1.75
C GLY A 25 -10.53 -0.21 -0.48
N ASP A 26 -9.99 -0.53 0.70
CA ASP A 26 -10.49 -0.01 1.96
C ASP A 26 -9.86 1.36 2.22
N PRO A 27 -10.68 2.43 2.42
CA PRO A 27 -10.12 3.79 2.59
C PRO A 27 -9.16 3.93 3.75
N THR A 28 -9.42 3.26 4.87
CA THR A 28 -8.54 3.34 6.04
C THR A 28 -7.20 2.69 5.74
N ARG A 29 -7.20 1.49 5.15
CA ARG A 29 -5.96 0.82 4.76
C ARG A 29 -5.19 1.62 3.73
N LEU A 30 -5.89 2.19 2.76
CA LEU A 30 -5.25 3.02 1.73
C LEU A 30 -4.55 4.24 2.35
N ARG A 31 -5.21 4.92 3.30
CA ARG A 31 -4.59 6.05 4.01
C ARG A 31 -3.33 5.63 4.76
N ILE A 32 -3.36 4.46 5.37
CA ILE A 32 -2.18 3.93 6.08
C ILE A 32 -1.03 3.69 5.10
N VAL A 33 -1.28 3.08 3.96
CA VAL A 33 -0.26 2.84 2.95
C VAL A 33 0.29 4.15 2.40
N LEU A 34 -0.58 5.11 2.12
CA LEU A 34 -0.17 6.44 1.63
C LEU A 34 0.72 7.17 2.64
N SER A 35 0.49 6.95 3.94
CA SER A 35 1.37 7.50 4.99
C SER A 35 2.79 6.95 4.90
N CYS A 36 2.97 5.79 4.28
CA CYS A 36 4.27 5.14 4.13
C CYS A 36 5.02 5.56 2.86
N LEU A 37 4.41 6.35 1.97
CA LEU A 37 5.03 6.72 0.69
C LEU A 37 6.27 7.61 0.86
N ALA A 38 6.23 8.52 1.83
CA ALA A 38 7.30 9.48 2.03
C ALA A 38 8.55 8.87 2.67
N GLY A 39 8.49 7.65 3.11
CA GLY A 39 9.59 6.94 3.72
C GLY A 39 9.17 6.24 5.01
N PRO A 40 10.13 5.62 5.71
CA PRO A 40 9.82 4.86 6.92
C PRO A 40 9.14 5.72 7.98
N ILE A 41 8.06 5.19 8.55
CA ILE A 41 7.26 5.90 9.55
C ILE A 41 6.81 4.90 10.63
N PRO A 42 6.90 5.26 11.93
CA PRO A 42 6.45 4.38 13.01
C PRO A 42 4.93 4.41 13.17
N VAL A 43 4.40 3.32 13.75
CA VAL A 43 2.94 3.14 13.95
C VAL A 43 2.31 4.33 14.65
N GLY A 44 2.95 4.84 15.70
CA GLY A 44 2.42 5.97 16.48
C GLY A 44 2.22 7.23 15.64
N GLU A 45 3.13 7.49 14.71
CA GLU A 45 3.02 8.65 13.83
C GLU A 45 1.92 8.45 12.77
N ILE A 46 1.79 7.24 12.24
CA ILE A 46 0.69 6.94 11.31
C ILE A 46 -0.65 7.14 12.04
N ALA A 47 -0.80 6.54 13.21
CA ALA A 47 -2.02 6.62 14.00
C ALA A 47 -2.35 8.06 14.38
N GLY A 48 -1.35 8.81 14.86
CA GLY A 48 -1.54 10.22 15.23
C GLY A 48 -1.96 11.09 14.06
N GLY A 49 -1.31 10.90 12.91
CA GLY A 49 -1.61 11.67 11.70
C GLY A 49 -3.00 11.39 11.13
N LEU A 50 -3.49 10.17 11.28
CA LEU A 50 -4.79 9.76 10.77
C LEU A 50 -5.90 9.79 11.82
N GLN A 51 -5.56 10.12 13.07
CA GLN A 51 -6.49 10.13 14.20
C GLN A 51 -7.14 8.77 14.42
N LEU A 52 -6.32 7.73 14.35
CA LEU A 52 -6.73 6.35 14.56
C LEU A 52 -6.01 5.79 15.79
N SER A 53 -6.54 4.71 16.37
CA SER A 53 -5.83 4.00 17.44
C SER A 53 -4.63 3.26 16.87
N SER A 54 -3.57 3.16 17.66
CA SER A 54 -2.39 2.36 17.27
C SER A 54 -2.74 0.89 17.08
N SER A 55 -3.68 0.38 17.86
CA SER A 55 -4.14 -1.01 17.71
C SER A 55 -4.77 -1.27 16.35
N LEU A 56 -5.63 -0.35 15.89
CA LEU A 56 -6.27 -0.46 14.58
C LEU A 56 -5.23 -0.37 13.46
N VAL A 57 -4.32 0.60 13.54
CA VAL A 57 -3.26 0.77 12.55
C VAL A 57 -2.38 -0.48 12.50
N SER A 58 -1.98 -1.01 13.66
CA SER A 58 -1.17 -2.23 13.73
C SER A 58 -1.88 -3.43 13.11
N HIS A 59 -3.19 -3.54 13.32
CA HIS A 59 -3.99 -4.60 12.72
C HIS A 59 -3.94 -4.53 11.18
N HIS A 60 -4.17 -3.35 10.63
CA HIS A 60 -4.11 -3.16 9.18
C HIS A 60 -2.70 -3.37 8.63
N LEU A 61 -1.68 -2.89 9.33
CA LEU A 61 -0.29 -3.07 8.90
C LEU A 61 0.11 -4.54 8.84
N ARG A 62 -0.41 -5.38 9.73
CA ARG A 62 -0.16 -6.82 9.68
C ARG A 62 -0.68 -7.43 8.38
N LEU A 63 -1.90 -7.08 7.98
CA LEU A 63 -2.51 -7.55 6.74
C LEU A 63 -1.72 -7.06 5.53
N LEU A 64 -1.37 -5.78 5.53
CA LEU A 64 -0.63 -5.15 4.44
C LEU A 64 0.79 -5.72 4.29
N ARG A 65 1.44 -6.03 5.42
CA ARG A 65 2.76 -6.65 5.41
C ARG A 65 2.70 -8.08 4.90
N ALA A 66 1.70 -8.85 5.31
CA ALA A 66 1.51 -10.22 4.84
C ALA A 66 1.31 -10.26 3.33
N ALA A 67 0.64 -9.26 2.77
CA ALA A 67 0.42 -9.12 1.33
C ALA A 67 1.60 -8.44 0.61
N ARG A 68 2.67 -8.10 1.31
CA ARG A 68 3.86 -7.43 0.78
C ARG A 68 3.56 -6.07 0.13
N ILE A 69 2.60 -5.36 0.69
CA ILE A 69 2.29 -3.98 0.28
C ILE A 69 3.17 -3.01 1.07
N VAL A 70 3.42 -3.32 2.34
CA VAL A 70 4.37 -2.58 3.18
C VAL A 70 5.43 -3.51 3.70
N LYS A 71 6.57 -2.95 4.08
CA LYS A 71 7.64 -3.65 4.79
C LYS A 71 7.86 -2.98 6.14
N ALA A 72 8.39 -3.75 7.08
CA ALA A 72 8.70 -3.29 8.42
C ALA A 72 10.19 -3.41 8.66
N GLU A 73 10.77 -2.41 9.31
CA GLU A 73 12.18 -2.39 9.65
C GLU A 73 12.32 -1.90 11.08
N ARG A 74 13.01 -2.69 11.91
CA ARG A 74 13.25 -2.31 13.29
C ARG A 74 14.46 -1.40 13.38
N GLN A 75 14.30 -0.29 14.07
CA GLN A 75 15.39 0.63 14.39
C GLN A 75 15.34 0.89 15.89
N GLY A 76 16.24 0.27 16.64
CA GLY A 76 16.21 0.33 18.09
C GLY A 76 14.95 -0.34 18.64
N LYS A 77 14.17 0.42 19.41
CA LYS A 77 12.93 -0.08 20.03
C LYS A 77 11.69 0.15 19.18
N GLN A 78 11.84 0.83 18.04
CA GLN A 78 10.72 1.17 17.19
C GLN A 78 10.74 0.37 15.90
N VAL A 79 9.56 0.13 15.36
CA VAL A 79 9.38 -0.49 14.05
C VAL A 79 8.86 0.57 13.09
N PHE A 80 9.56 0.75 11.98
CA PHE A 80 9.21 1.70 10.93
C PHE A 80 8.62 0.96 9.74
N TYR A 81 7.58 1.53 9.17
CA TYR A 81 6.90 0.96 8.01
C TYR A 81 7.09 1.85 6.79
N SER A 82 7.30 1.23 5.65
CA SER A 82 7.40 1.91 4.36
C SER A 82 6.75 1.04 3.29
N THR A 83 6.54 1.59 2.10
CA THR A 83 6.05 0.77 0.98
C THR A 83 7.07 -0.33 0.69
N ALA A 84 6.57 -1.52 0.31
CA ALA A 84 7.40 -2.71 0.20
C ALA A 84 8.48 -2.55 -0.88
N ASP A 85 8.15 -1.90 -1.99
CA ASP A 85 9.08 -1.70 -3.09
C ASP A 85 8.61 -0.56 -3.99
N ALA A 86 9.41 -0.27 -5.02
CA ALA A 86 9.11 0.80 -5.96
C ALA A 86 7.88 0.50 -6.83
N HIS A 87 7.50 -0.76 -6.99
CA HIS A 87 6.28 -1.11 -7.73
C HIS A 87 5.05 -0.59 -6.99
N ILE A 88 4.97 -0.83 -5.68
CA ILE A 88 3.86 -0.36 -4.86
C ILE A 88 3.81 1.16 -4.83
N SER A 89 4.93 1.81 -4.51
CA SER A 89 4.96 3.28 -4.43
C SER A 89 4.67 3.92 -5.79
N GLY A 90 5.19 3.34 -6.87
CA GLY A 90 4.98 3.85 -8.22
C GLY A 90 3.53 3.77 -8.66
N VAL A 91 2.86 2.64 -8.43
CA VAL A 91 1.44 2.48 -8.77
C VAL A 91 0.59 3.49 -8.01
N LEU A 92 0.82 3.65 -6.72
CA LEU A 92 0.03 4.58 -5.90
C LEU A 92 0.26 6.03 -6.34
N THR A 93 1.51 6.41 -6.57
CA THR A 93 1.85 7.75 -7.03
C THR A 93 1.23 8.03 -8.40
N ASP A 94 1.33 7.09 -9.33
CA ASP A 94 0.77 7.23 -10.67
C ASP A 94 -0.75 7.35 -10.62
N MET A 95 -1.41 6.58 -9.78
CA MET A 95 -2.87 6.67 -9.64
C MET A 95 -3.32 7.99 -9.02
N LEU A 96 -2.57 8.49 -8.03
CA LEU A 96 -2.84 9.81 -7.45
C LEU A 96 -2.65 10.91 -8.50
N ASP A 97 -1.61 10.83 -9.30
CA ASP A 97 -1.36 11.78 -10.38
C ASP A 97 -2.49 11.73 -11.42
N HIS A 98 -2.95 10.53 -11.73
CA HIS A 98 -4.08 10.33 -12.65
C HIS A 98 -5.34 11.03 -12.14
N ILE A 99 -5.65 10.85 -10.86
CA ILE A 99 -6.84 11.48 -10.25
C ILE A 99 -6.70 13.01 -10.25
N ALA A 100 -5.49 13.52 -10.04
CA ALA A 100 -5.22 14.95 -10.00
C ALA A 100 -5.23 15.61 -11.38
N GLU A 101 -5.14 14.82 -12.47
CA GLU A 101 -5.16 15.38 -13.81
C GLU A 101 -6.50 16.07 -14.09
N PRO A 102 -6.47 17.29 -14.65
CA PRO A 102 -7.71 17.95 -15.01
C PRO A 102 -8.41 17.19 -16.14
N THR A 103 -9.72 17.05 -16.03
CA THR A 103 -10.51 16.51 -17.13
C THR A 103 -10.51 17.52 -18.27
N ASN A 104 -10.38 17.03 -19.51
CA ASN A 104 -10.27 17.90 -20.67
C ASN A 104 -11.61 18.51 -21.11
N GLY A 105 -12.64 18.38 -20.30
CA GLY A 105 -13.95 18.94 -20.66
C GLY A 105 -14.62 18.25 -21.86
N ILE A 106 -14.00 17.19 -22.37
CA ILE A 106 -14.60 16.40 -23.42
C ILE A 106 -15.15 15.14 -22.79
N ASP A 107 -16.23 15.31 -22.09
CA ASP A 107 -16.95 14.17 -21.56
C ASP A 107 -17.86 13.63 -22.64
N PRO A 108 -17.80 12.33 -22.88
CA PRO A 108 -18.73 11.72 -23.81
C PRO A 108 -20.16 11.83 -23.31
#